data_3ad481d566940c961f4ab1e41bab6562
#
_entry.id   3ad481d566940c961f4ab1e41bab6562
#
_cell.length_a   1.000
_cell.length_b   1.000
_cell.length_c   1.000
_cell.angle_alpha   90.00
_cell.angle_beta   90.00
_cell.angle_gamma   90.00
#
_symmetry.space_group_name_H-M   'P 1'
#
loop_
_entity.id
_entity.type
_entity.pdbx_description
1 polymer ?
#
loop_
_entity_poly.entity_id
_entity_poly.type
_entity_poly.pdbx_seq_one_letter_code
_entity_poly.pdbx_strand_id
1 'polypeptide(L)'
;MKNIMAFWFDKGIDGFRVDMASSLVKNDPGKKEVSKLWNEMRAWKDRHYPQCVLISEWSDPAVAIPAGFNIDFMIHFGIKGYPSLFFDRNTPNGRPWEGQDISKEYKFCYFDKAGKGEVKEFVDNFTAAFNRTKQLGYIAIPTANHDFQRPNIGTRNTM
;
A
#
# COMPACT_ATOMS: atom_id res chain seq x y z
N MET A 1 8.12 -21.74 -1.39
CA MET A 1 8.42 -20.39 -0.91
C MET A 1 9.45 -20.37 0.21
N LYS A 2 9.26 -21.08 1.34
CA LYS A 2 10.17 -21.02 2.51
C LYS A 2 11.64 -21.23 2.13
N ASN A 3 11.98 -22.26 1.35
CA ASN A 3 13.35 -22.52 0.94
C ASN A 3 13.98 -21.40 0.07
N ILE A 4 13.16 -20.76 -0.79
CA ILE A 4 13.61 -19.62 -1.60
C ILE A 4 13.90 -18.42 -0.69
N MET A 5 13.00 -18.15 0.25
CA MET A 5 13.20 -17.06 1.20
C MET A 5 14.42 -17.30 2.09
N ALA A 6 14.58 -18.53 2.61
CA ALA A 6 15.73 -18.91 3.41
C ALA A 6 17.05 -18.67 2.64
N PHE A 7 17.13 -19.13 1.40
CA PHE A 7 18.31 -18.93 0.55
C PHE A 7 18.75 -17.47 0.47
N TRP A 8 17.79 -16.54 0.32
CA TRP A 8 18.10 -15.12 0.23
C TRP A 8 18.39 -14.49 1.59
N PHE A 9 17.64 -14.87 2.63
CA PHE A 9 17.93 -14.41 3.99
C PHE A 9 19.32 -14.83 4.47
N ASP A 10 19.75 -16.06 4.15
CA ASP A 10 21.09 -16.56 4.45
C ASP A 10 22.20 -15.79 3.71
N LYS A 11 21.84 -15.11 2.60
CA LYS A 11 22.74 -14.19 1.89
C LYS A 11 22.71 -12.75 2.44
N GLY A 12 21.93 -12.49 3.47
CA GLY A 12 21.92 -11.22 4.18
C GLY A 12 20.94 -10.17 3.65
N ILE A 13 19.90 -10.55 2.92
CA ILE A 13 18.82 -9.57 2.61
C ILE A 13 17.93 -9.35 3.82
N ASP A 14 17.39 -8.13 3.97
CA ASP A 14 16.58 -7.72 5.11
C ASP A 14 15.09 -8.06 4.97
N GLY A 15 14.63 -8.43 3.78
CA GLY A 15 13.22 -8.74 3.58
C GLY A 15 12.80 -8.89 2.13
N PHE A 16 11.49 -9.06 1.94
CA PHE A 16 10.88 -9.16 0.63
C PHE A 16 9.71 -8.20 0.49
N ARG A 17 9.67 -7.49 -0.63
CA ARG A 17 8.44 -6.93 -1.15
C ARG A 17 7.71 -8.05 -1.91
N VAL A 18 6.46 -8.25 -1.54
CA VAL A 18 5.62 -9.29 -2.13
C VAL A 18 4.62 -8.65 -3.09
N ASP A 19 4.87 -8.89 -4.35
CA ASP A 19 4.02 -8.43 -5.44
C ASP A 19 2.64 -9.09 -5.39
N MET A 20 1.58 -8.30 -5.62
CA MET A 20 0.20 -8.80 -5.69
C MET A 20 -0.18 -9.76 -4.54
N ALA A 21 0.27 -9.46 -3.33
CA ALA A 21 0.22 -10.35 -2.17
C ALA A 21 -1.20 -10.89 -1.86
N SER A 22 -2.23 -10.10 -2.15
CA SER A 22 -3.63 -10.45 -1.92
C SER A 22 -4.21 -11.48 -2.92
N SER A 23 -3.51 -11.78 -4.01
CA SER A 23 -4.04 -12.54 -5.16
C SER A 23 -3.45 -13.94 -5.31
N LEU A 24 -2.58 -14.39 -4.40
CA LEU A 24 -1.93 -15.70 -4.51
C LEU A 24 -2.90 -16.88 -4.44
N VAL A 25 -3.97 -16.74 -3.68
CA VAL A 25 -5.03 -17.74 -3.64
C VAL A 25 -6.19 -17.26 -4.52
N LYS A 26 -6.54 -18.08 -5.51
CA LYS A 26 -7.65 -17.79 -6.43
C LYS A 26 -8.99 -18.15 -5.79
N ASN A 27 -10.05 -17.42 -6.18
CA ASN A 27 -11.41 -17.64 -5.67
C ASN A 27 -11.52 -17.62 -4.13
N ASP A 28 -10.77 -16.70 -3.49
CA ASP A 28 -10.74 -16.51 -2.04
C ASP A 28 -11.50 -15.21 -1.66
N PRO A 29 -12.85 -15.23 -1.64
CA PRO A 29 -13.62 -14.08 -1.21
C PRO A 29 -13.39 -13.82 0.26
N GLY A 30 -13.09 -12.54 0.59
CA GLY A 30 -12.75 -12.16 1.97
C GLY A 30 -11.33 -12.48 2.40
N LYS A 31 -10.47 -12.97 1.50
CA LYS A 31 -9.02 -13.14 1.70
C LYS A 31 -8.64 -14.05 2.87
N LYS A 32 -9.46 -15.04 3.18
CA LYS A 32 -9.24 -15.95 4.32
C LYS A 32 -8.08 -16.92 4.11
N GLU A 33 -8.04 -17.57 2.96
CA GLU A 33 -7.01 -18.58 2.66
C GLU A 33 -5.67 -17.93 2.38
N VAL A 34 -5.63 -16.79 1.67
CA VAL A 34 -4.39 -16.06 1.47
C VAL A 34 -3.86 -15.48 2.78
N SER A 35 -4.72 -15.02 3.69
CA SER A 35 -4.31 -14.57 5.02
C SER A 35 -3.73 -15.71 5.86
N LYS A 36 -4.33 -16.90 5.82
CA LYS A 36 -3.79 -18.10 6.47
C LYS A 36 -2.40 -18.46 5.94
N LEU A 37 -2.24 -18.44 4.62
CA LEU A 37 -0.94 -18.67 3.98
C LEU A 37 0.13 -17.71 4.49
N TRP A 38 -0.17 -16.41 4.51
CA TRP A 38 0.81 -15.39 4.94
C TRP A 38 1.09 -15.42 6.43
N ASN A 39 0.10 -15.71 7.27
CA ASN A 39 0.32 -15.92 8.69
C ASN A 39 1.25 -17.12 8.96
N GLU A 40 1.11 -18.20 8.19
CA GLU A 40 2.04 -19.35 8.28
C GLU A 40 3.46 -18.96 7.83
N MET A 41 3.58 -18.20 6.75
CA MET A 41 4.86 -17.69 6.26
C MET A 41 5.51 -16.73 7.28
N ARG A 42 4.70 -15.85 7.87
CA ARG A 42 5.15 -14.93 8.92
C ARG A 42 5.66 -15.67 10.16
N ALA A 43 4.90 -16.62 10.66
CA ALA A 43 5.29 -17.41 11.83
C ALA A 43 6.59 -18.20 11.59
N TRP A 44 6.76 -18.76 10.39
CA TRP A 44 8.01 -19.41 9.99
C TRP A 44 9.17 -18.41 9.93
N LYS A 45 8.98 -17.27 9.27
CA LYS A 45 9.99 -16.22 9.15
C LYS A 45 10.39 -15.68 10.53
N ASP A 46 9.44 -15.36 11.39
CA ASP A 46 9.73 -14.82 12.73
C ASP A 46 10.51 -15.80 13.61
N ARG A 47 10.35 -17.11 13.41
CA ARG A 47 11.10 -18.15 14.11
C ARG A 47 12.54 -18.27 13.64
N HIS A 48 12.79 -18.17 12.33
CA HIS A 48 14.08 -18.48 11.72
C HIS A 48 14.88 -17.21 11.34
N TYR A 49 14.19 -16.13 11.03
CA TYR A 49 14.73 -14.86 10.54
C TYR A 49 13.98 -13.67 11.16
N PRO A 50 14.03 -13.51 12.51
CA PRO A 50 13.23 -12.52 13.23
C PRO A 50 13.52 -11.08 12.82
N GLN A 51 14.74 -10.80 12.38
CA GLN A 51 15.19 -9.47 11.92
C GLN A 51 14.65 -9.09 10.54
N CYS A 52 14.19 -10.07 9.73
CA CYS A 52 13.74 -9.82 8.37
C CYS A 52 12.27 -9.37 8.32
N VAL A 53 11.90 -8.68 7.24
CA VAL A 53 10.56 -8.10 7.08
C VAL A 53 9.86 -8.61 5.80
N LEU A 54 8.53 -8.66 5.86
CA LEU A 54 7.66 -8.87 4.71
C LEU A 54 6.87 -7.59 4.46
N ILE A 55 6.98 -7.07 3.24
CA ILE A 55 6.28 -5.86 2.79
C ILE A 55 5.26 -6.29 1.73
N SER A 56 3.99 -6.02 1.95
CA SER A 56 2.95 -6.39 1.00
C SER A 56 2.66 -5.28 0.00
N GLU A 57 2.41 -5.68 -1.22
CA GLU A 57 1.62 -4.92 -2.18
C GLU A 57 0.19 -5.45 -2.13
N TRP A 58 -0.57 -4.97 -1.17
CA TRP A 58 -1.94 -5.43 -0.94
C TRP A 58 -2.98 -4.34 -1.13
N SER A 59 -2.62 -3.11 -0.85
CA SER A 59 -3.47 -1.92 -0.90
C SER A 59 -4.50 -1.78 0.23
N ASP A 60 -4.51 -2.67 1.20
CA ASP A 60 -5.38 -2.56 2.38
C ASP A 60 -4.58 -2.95 3.63
N PRO A 61 -3.91 -1.99 4.29
CA PRO A 61 -3.08 -2.28 5.45
C PRO A 61 -3.89 -2.87 6.61
N ALA A 62 -5.18 -2.52 6.72
CA ALA A 62 -6.05 -3.06 7.77
C ALA A 62 -6.37 -4.56 7.59
N VAL A 63 -6.14 -5.11 6.41
CA VAL A 63 -6.24 -6.54 6.11
C VAL A 63 -4.85 -7.17 5.98
N ALA A 64 -3.94 -6.54 5.25
CA ALA A 64 -2.61 -7.08 4.96
C ALA A 64 -1.75 -7.31 6.20
N ILE A 65 -1.72 -6.36 7.12
CA ILE A 65 -0.89 -6.45 8.32
C ILE A 65 -1.39 -7.58 9.24
N PRO A 66 -2.68 -7.69 9.58
CA PRO A 66 -3.19 -8.86 10.30
C PRO A 66 -3.03 -10.18 9.55
N ALA A 67 -2.97 -10.17 8.21
CA ALA A 67 -2.70 -11.35 7.40
C ALA A 67 -1.27 -11.87 7.50
N GLY A 68 -0.34 -11.12 8.12
CA GLY A 68 1.03 -11.58 8.37
C GLY A 68 2.14 -10.67 7.85
N PHE A 69 1.83 -9.52 7.28
CA PHE A 69 2.85 -8.58 6.80
C PHE A 69 3.34 -7.64 7.89
N ASN A 70 4.62 -7.26 7.82
CA ASN A 70 5.20 -6.25 8.68
C ASN A 70 4.80 -4.84 8.24
N ILE A 71 4.68 -4.65 6.92
CA ILE A 71 4.41 -3.37 6.28
C ILE A 71 3.47 -3.60 5.10
N ASP A 72 2.52 -2.68 4.89
CA ASP A 72 1.79 -2.54 3.62
C ASP A 72 2.02 -1.14 3.05
N PHE A 73 2.22 -1.02 1.73
CA PHE A 73 2.63 0.25 1.13
C PHE A 73 1.73 0.77 0.01
N MET A 74 0.94 -0.07 -0.63
CA MET A 74 0.14 0.30 -1.79
C MET A 74 -1.19 0.95 -1.36
N ILE A 75 -1.14 2.04 -0.61
CA ILE A 75 -2.33 2.64 0.02
C ILE A 75 -3.22 3.47 -0.91
N HIS A 76 -2.87 3.59 -2.19
CA HIS A 76 -3.63 4.39 -3.17
C HIS A 76 -5.08 3.94 -3.36
N PHE A 77 -5.36 2.66 -3.19
CA PHE A 77 -6.71 2.10 -3.29
C PHE A 77 -7.34 1.77 -1.93
N GLY A 78 -6.53 1.35 -0.98
CA GLY A 78 -7.01 0.82 0.30
C GLY A 78 -7.26 1.88 1.37
N ILE A 79 -6.70 3.08 1.21
CA ILE A 79 -6.98 4.22 2.09
C ILE A 79 -7.65 5.32 1.27
N LYS A 80 -8.97 5.40 1.41
CA LYS A 80 -9.77 6.40 0.72
C LYS A 80 -9.26 7.80 1.05
N GLY A 81 -9.25 8.69 0.06
CA GLY A 81 -8.72 10.04 0.20
C GLY A 81 -7.20 10.17 0.03
N TYR A 82 -6.43 9.06 0.03
CA TYR A 82 -4.98 9.18 -0.19
C TYR A 82 -4.62 9.78 -1.56
N PRO A 83 -5.24 9.39 -2.68
CA PRO A 83 -4.98 10.01 -3.97
C PRO A 83 -5.30 11.50 -4.00
N SER A 84 -6.30 11.96 -3.22
CA SER A 84 -6.67 13.38 -3.17
C SER A 84 -5.59 14.29 -2.62
N LEU A 85 -4.57 13.75 -1.98
CA LEU A 85 -3.44 14.58 -1.54
C LEU A 85 -2.67 15.16 -2.74
N PHE A 86 -2.51 14.36 -3.79
CA PHE A 86 -1.61 14.65 -4.90
C PHE A 86 -2.31 14.81 -6.24
N PHE A 87 -3.49 14.23 -6.43
CA PHE A 87 -4.15 14.10 -7.72
C PHE A 87 -5.56 14.70 -7.69
N ASP A 88 -5.92 15.34 -8.79
CA ASP A 88 -7.26 15.88 -9.05
C ASP A 88 -7.60 15.74 -10.54
N ARG A 89 -8.83 16.19 -10.92
CA ARG A 89 -9.31 16.10 -12.31
C ARG A 89 -8.46 16.83 -13.34
N ASN A 90 -7.60 17.73 -12.93
CA ASN A 90 -6.69 18.48 -13.79
C ASN A 90 -5.30 17.83 -13.89
N THR A 91 -5.05 16.79 -13.10
CA THR A 91 -3.81 16.02 -13.18
C THR A 91 -3.82 15.22 -14.48
N PRO A 92 -2.81 15.37 -15.37
CA PRO A 92 -2.73 14.56 -16.59
C PRO A 92 -2.75 13.08 -16.24
N ASN A 93 -3.50 12.30 -17.01
CA ASN A 93 -3.56 10.85 -16.83
C ASN A 93 -2.18 10.26 -17.11
N GLY A 94 -1.54 9.81 -16.05
CA GLY A 94 -0.38 8.92 -16.18
C GLY A 94 -0.84 7.50 -16.40
N ARG A 95 -1.03 6.63 -16.79
CA ARG A 95 -1.57 5.27 -16.93
C ARG A 95 -2.91 5.08 -16.21
N PRO A 96 -4.00 5.11 -16.95
CA PRO A 96 -5.26 4.59 -16.43
C PRO A 96 -5.10 3.09 -16.21
N TRP A 97 -5.12 2.65 -14.98
CA TRP A 97 -5.36 1.26 -14.68
C TRP A 97 -6.81 0.95 -15.11
N GLU A 98 -6.96 0.29 -16.26
CA GLU A 98 -8.21 -0.29 -16.74
C GLU A 98 -9.49 0.55 -16.48
N GLY A 99 -9.43 1.85 -16.76
CA GLY A 99 -10.59 2.74 -16.60
C GLY A 99 -10.79 3.36 -15.22
N GLN A 100 -9.97 3.04 -14.24
CA GLN A 100 -10.00 3.70 -12.93
C GLN A 100 -9.03 4.89 -12.88
N ASP A 101 -9.51 6.03 -13.31
CA ASP A 101 -8.79 7.29 -13.12
C ASP A 101 -9.18 7.89 -11.77
N ILE A 102 -8.53 7.44 -10.71
CA ILE A 102 -8.75 7.91 -9.34
C ILE A 102 -8.50 9.42 -9.17
N SER A 103 -7.79 10.06 -10.10
CA SER A 103 -7.55 11.49 -10.04
C SER A 103 -8.82 12.30 -10.35
N LYS A 104 -9.75 11.76 -11.14
CA LYS A 104 -10.98 12.45 -11.54
C LYS A 104 -12.05 12.55 -10.47
N GLU A 105 -11.94 11.77 -9.42
CA GLU A 105 -12.87 11.81 -8.29
C GLU A 105 -12.76 13.14 -7.53
N TYR A 106 -11.59 13.78 -7.53
CA TYR A 106 -11.31 14.97 -6.75
C TYR A 106 -11.29 16.24 -7.62
N LYS A 107 -12.01 17.27 -7.17
CA LYS A 107 -12.05 18.57 -7.86
C LYS A 107 -10.73 19.32 -7.72
N PHE A 108 -10.15 19.26 -6.52
CA PHE A 108 -8.85 19.84 -6.18
C PHE A 108 -8.10 18.87 -5.30
N CYS A 109 -6.80 18.71 -5.51
CA CYS A 109 -5.96 17.96 -4.58
C CYS A 109 -5.55 18.85 -3.39
N TYR A 110 -5.18 18.21 -2.28
CA TYR A 110 -4.79 18.93 -1.07
C TYR A 110 -3.57 19.85 -1.30
N PHE A 111 -2.57 19.37 -2.05
CA PHE A 111 -1.41 20.16 -2.41
C PHE A 111 -1.64 21.07 -3.66
N ASP A 112 -2.88 21.36 -3.99
CA ASP A 112 -3.19 22.33 -5.04
C ASP A 112 -2.69 23.73 -4.69
N LYS A 113 -2.14 24.43 -5.67
CA LYS A 113 -1.56 25.77 -5.51
C LYS A 113 -2.55 26.80 -4.93
N ALA A 114 -3.84 26.64 -5.23
CA ALA A 114 -4.88 27.54 -4.73
C ALA A 114 -5.37 27.18 -3.33
N GLY A 115 -4.85 26.13 -2.69
CA GLY A 115 -5.23 25.71 -1.36
C GLY A 115 -6.70 25.28 -1.22
N LYS A 116 -7.30 24.76 -2.29
CA LYS A 116 -8.73 24.41 -2.32
C LYS A 116 -9.04 22.96 -2.01
N GLY A 117 -8.01 22.12 -1.87
CA GLY A 117 -8.15 20.72 -1.57
C GLY A 117 -8.37 20.47 -0.08
N GLU A 118 -8.99 19.34 0.24
CA GLU A 118 -9.28 18.92 1.60
C GLU A 118 -8.52 17.64 1.95
N VAL A 119 -8.10 17.52 3.21
CA VAL A 119 -7.34 16.36 3.72
C VAL A 119 -8.19 15.45 4.61
N LYS A 120 -9.41 15.89 4.96
CA LYS A 120 -10.22 15.23 5.98
C LYS A 120 -10.51 13.76 5.66
N GLU A 121 -10.90 13.45 4.43
CA GLU A 121 -11.20 12.06 4.03
C GLU A 121 -9.98 11.14 4.20
N PHE A 122 -8.80 11.60 3.82
CA PHE A 122 -7.55 10.85 4.04
C PHE A 122 -7.28 10.65 5.52
N VAL A 123 -7.32 11.70 6.32
CA VAL A 123 -7.01 11.63 7.76
C VAL A 123 -7.95 10.67 8.47
N ASP A 124 -9.24 10.71 8.20
CA ASP A 124 -10.24 9.83 8.82
C ASP A 124 -9.96 8.36 8.47
N ASN A 125 -9.76 8.05 7.19
CA ASN A 125 -9.53 6.67 6.73
C ASN A 125 -8.15 6.14 7.16
N PHE A 126 -7.11 6.98 7.10
CA PHE A 126 -5.77 6.61 7.56
C PHE A 126 -5.78 6.32 9.07
N THR A 127 -6.43 7.19 9.87
CA THR A 127 -6.53 7.01 11.31
C THR A 127 -7.25 5.71 11.66
N ALA A 128 -8.32 5.38 10.94
CA ALA A 128 -9.04 4.12 11.12
C ALA A 128 -8.14 2.90 10.83
N ALA A 129 -7.42 2.92 9.70
CA ALA A 129 -6.47 1.86 9.35
C ALA A 129 -5.32 1.78 10.36
N PHE A 130 -4.73 2.91 10.74
CA PHE A 130 -3.66 2.98 11.73
C PHE A 130 -4.08 2.39 13.09
N ASN A 131 -5.27 2.74 13.58
CA ASN A 131 -5.76 2.22 14.85
C ASN A 131 -5.95 0.69 14.85
N ARG A 132 -6.21 0.10 13.69
CA ARG A 132 -6.32 -1.36 13.53
C ARG A 132 -4.97 -2.07 13.44
N THR A 133 -3.91 -1.36 13.07
CA THR A 133 -2.61 -1.95 12.71
C THR A 133 -1.44 -1.54 13.59
N LYS A 134 -1.56 -0.46 14.37
CA LYS A 134 -0.46 0.21 15.10
C LYS A 134 0.36 -0.67 16.05
N GLN A 135 -0.16 -1.81 16.47
CA GLN A 135 0.55 -2.76 17.33
C GLN A 135 1.03 -4.00 16.57
N LEU A 136 0.68 -4.12 15.29
CA LEU A 136 0.93 -5.31 14.48
C LEU A 136 1.98 -5.06 13.39
N GLY A 137 2.07 -3.85 12.88
CA GLY A 137 2.96 -3.48 11.79
C GLY A 137 2.85 -2.02 11.39
N TYR A 138 3.38 -1.67 10.23
CA TYR A 138 3.50 -0.30 9.76
C TYR A 138 2.76 -0.08 8.44
N ILE A 139 2.19 1.11 8.27
CA ILE A 139 1.65 1.59 7.01
C ILE A 139 2.72 2.50 6.38
N ALA A 140 3.27 2.10 5.24
CA ALA A 140 4.15 2.97 4.49
C ALA A 140 3.33 3.96 3.64
N ILE A 141 3.77 5.19 3.56
CA ILE A 141 3.10 6.27 2.83
C ILE A 141 3.98 6.68 1.62
N PRO A 142 3.87 6.00 0.47
CA PRO A 142 4.64 6.34 -0.72
C PRO A 142 4.01 7.53 -1.43
N THR A 143 4.80 8.48 -1.87
CA THR A 143 4.30 9.60 -2.72
C THR A 143 4.00 9.15 -4.14
N ALA A 144 4.75 8.17 -4.64
CA ALA A 144 4.58 7.60 -5.98
C ALA A 144 5.34 6.28 -6.10
N ASN A 145 5.08 5.54 -7.16
CA ASN A 145 5.85 4.36 -7.55
C ASN A 145 5.86 4.21 -9.08
N HIS A 146 6.24 3.04 -9.61
CA HIS A 146 6.27 2.80 -11.05
C HIS A 146 4.87 2.65 -11.69
N ASP A 147 3.83 2.43 -10.88
CA ASP A 147 2.42 2.30 -11.32
C ASP A 147 1.65 3.61 -11.18
N PHE A 148 2.10 4.53 -10.33
CA PHE A 148 1.42 5.80 -10.06
C PHE A 148 2.26 7.01 -10.46
N GLN A 149 1.57 8.06 -10.88
CA GLN A 149 2.18 9.32 -11.26
C GLN A 149 3.00 9.94 -10.14
N ARG A 150 4.06 10.65 -10.53
CA ARG A 150 4.83 11.47 -9.59
C ARG A 150 3.99 12.67 -9.13
N PRO A 151 4.19 13.16 -7.89
CA PRO A 151 3.42 14.29 -7.36
C PRO A 151 3.59 15.60 -8.14
N ASN A 152 4.69 15.75 -8.84
CA ASN A 152 5.04 16.97 -9.61
C ASN A 152 4.62 16.93 -11.08
N ILE A 153 3.73 16.02 -11.49
CA ILE A 153 3.19 15.98 -12.84
C ILE A 153 2.02 16.96 -12.97
N GLY A 154 1.98 17.68 -14.09
CA GLY A 154 0.90 18.61 -14.43
C GLY A 154 1.24 20.07 -14.17
N THR A 155 0.22 20.88 -13.95
CA THR A 155 0.34 22.34 -13.75
C THR A 155 0.82 22.73 -12.35
N ARG A 156 1.21 21.78 -11.53
CA ARG A 156 1.78 22.06 -10.21
C ARG A 156 3.14 22.68 -10.39
N ASN A 157 3.25 23.93 -9.99
CA ASN A 157 4.56 24.49 -9.78
C ASN A 157 5.22 23.71 -8.63
N THR A 158 6.46 23.31 -8.87
CA THR A 158 7.37 22.75 -7.86
C THR A 158 7.10 23.31 -6.47
N MET A 159 6.84 22.42 -5.55
CA MET A 159 6.99 22.71 -4.14
C MET A 159 8.44 23.07 -3.86
#